data_40766c26c4de6067138a5d666a5bddbc
#
_entry.id   40766c26c4de6067138a5d666a5bddbc
#
_cell.length_a   1.000
_cell.length_b   1.000
_cell.length_c   1.000
_cell.angle_alpha   90.00
_cell.angle_beta   90.00
_cell.angle_gamma   90.00
#
_symmetry.space_group_name_H-M   'P 1'
#
loop_
_entity.id
_entity.type
_entity.pdbx_description
1 polymer ?
#
loop_
_entity_poly.entity_id
_entity_poly.type
_entity_poly.pdbx_seq_one_letter_code
_entity_poly.pdbx_strand_id
1 'polypeptide(L)'
;MFVHFFFILLVAFVCCCFGYYPSFYWLQLPYYLLCTVCLLFAISLIFASIIVFFRDLNQIIGIILLIGMWGTPIAWNVSAFPESMHFYFKLNPVFYIVEGYRDSFVQQVWFWNKYNQTAYFWVLVGILFLVGAFFYDRLKQSFADFL
;
A
#
# COMPACT_ATOMS: atom_id res chain seq x y z
N MET A 1 5.26 -0.85 -12.48
CA MET A 1 5.66 -2.28 -12.26
C MET A 1 7.17 -2.46 -12.35
N PHE A 2 7.85 -2.15 -13.47
CA PHE A 2 9.30 -2.34 -13.62
C PHE A 2 10.12 -1.66 -12.52
N VAL A 3 9.83 -0.41 -12.20
CA VAL A 3 10.53 0.36 -11.14
C VAL A 3 10.40 -0.33 -9.77
N HIS A 4 9.20 -0.79 -9.43
CA HIS A 4 8.98 -1.48 -8.16
C HIS A 4 9.73 -2.81 -8.07
N PHE A 5 9.72 -3.58 -9.16
CA PHE A 5 10.50 -4.82 -9.25
C PHE A 5 12.00 -4.57 -9.12
N PHE A 6 12.50 -3.51 -9.78
CA PHE A 6 13.90 -3.10 -9.65
C PHE A 6 14.26 -2.77 -8.20
N PHE A 7 13.41 -2.02 -7.48
CA PHE A 7 13.65 -1.70 -6.08
C PHE A 7 13.60 -2.94 -5.18
N ILE A 8 12.72 -3.90 -5.43
CA ILE A 8 12.71 -5.18 -4.68
C ILE A 8 14.04 -5.91 -4.85
N LEU A 9 14.56 -6.01 -6.08
CA LEU A 9 15.85 -6.64 -6.36
C LEU A 9 17.00 -5.88 -5.68
N LEU A 10 16.96 -4.55 -5.70
CA LEU A 10 17.97 -3.73 -5.05
C LEU A 10 17.95 -3.94 -3.54
N VAL A 11 16.78 -3.95 -2.90
CA VAL A 11 16.65 -4.24 -1.46
C VAL A 11 17.12 -5.65 -1.15
N ALA A 12 16.78 -6.65 -1.98
CA ALA A 12 17.25 -8.02 -1.82
C ALA A 12 18.79 -8.10 -1.87
N PHE A 13 19.41 -7.42 -2.82
CA PHE A 13 20.87 -7.34 -2.93
C PHE A 13 21.49 -6.68 -1.69
N VAL A 14 20.95 -5.55 -1.24
CA VAL A 14 21.42 -4.87 -0.02
C VAL A 14 21.28 -5.78 1.19
N CYS A 15 20.13 -6.45 1.36
CA CYS A 15 19.94 -7.40 2.47
C CYS A 15 20.99 -8.52 2.46
N CYS A 16 21.31 -9.08 1.29
CA CYS A 16 22.38 -10.09 1.17
C CYS A 16 23.75 -9.55 1.61
N CYS A 17 24.07 -8.29 1.25
CA CYS A 17 25.32 -7.63 1.69
C CYS A 17 25.41 -7.45 3.21
N PHE A 18 24.27 -7.29 3.89
CA PHE A 18 24.20 -7.17 5.35
C PHE A 18 24.01 -8.51 6.07
N GLY A 19 24.12 -9.64 5.38
CA GLY A 19 24.06 -10.98 5.98
C GLY A 19 22.66 -11.57 6.11
N TYR A 20 21.62 -10.91 5.55
CA TYR A 20 20.27 -11.45 5.44
C TYR A 20 20.15 -12.26 4.15
N TYR A 21 20.42 -13.56 4.25
CA TYR A 21 20.38 -14.45 3.08
C TYR A 21 18.96 -14.79 2.64
N PRO A 22 18.76 -15.12 1.34
CA PRO A 22 17.47 -15.56 0.82
C PRO A 22 16.93 -16.73 1.64
N SER A 23 15.73 -16.55 2.17
CA SER A 23 15.02 -17.56 2.96
C SER A 23 13.69 -17.92 2.28
N PHE A 24 13.05 -19.01 2.72
CA PHE A 24 11.72 -19.37 2.23
C PHE A 24 10.67 -18.27 2.42
N TYR A 25 10.89 -17.34 3.35
CA TYR A 25 10.00 -16.19 3.59
C TYR A 25 9.99 -15.20 2.42
N TRP A 26 10.97 -15.22 1.53
CA TRP A 26 10.97 -14.38 0.32
C TRP A 26 9.93 -14.83 -0.69
N LEU A 27 9.41 -16.06 -0.61
CA LEU A 27 8.28 -16.53 -1.42
C LEU A 27 7.00 -15.73 -1.23
N GLN A 28 6.87 -14.97 -0.13
CA GLN A 28 5.71 -14.09 0.09
C GLN A 28 5.85 -12.70 -0.57
N LEU A 29 7.01 -12.35 -1.14
CA LEU A 29 7.20 -11.07 -1.86
C LEU A 29 6.19 -10.88 -3.01
N PRO A 30 5.92 -11.87 -3.88
CA PRO A 30 4.89 -11.76 -4.91
C PRO A 30 3.50 -11.48 -4.35
N TYR A 31 3.17 -12.02 -3.18
CA TYR A 31 1.91 -11.74 -2.49
C TYR A 31 1.81 -10.26 -2.10
N TYR A 32 2.83 -9.69 -1.47
CA TYR A 32 2.84 -8.27 -1.10
C TYR A 32 2.89 -7.34 -2.31
N LEU A 33 3.53 -7.78 -3.40
CA LEU A 33 3.45 -7.08 -4.69
C LEU A 33 2.00 -7.04 -5.19
N LEU A 34 1.27 -8.14 -5.15
CA LEU A 34 -0.13 -8.21 -5.51
C LEU A 34 -0.98 -7.28 -4.62
N CYS A 35 -0.76 -7.30 -3.30
CA CYS A 35 -1.42 -6.39 -2.35
C CYS A 35 -1.21 -4.92 -2.75
N THR A 36 0.03 -4.55 -3.11
CA THR A 36 0.37 -3.20 -3.56
C THR A 36 -0.40 -2.83 -4.82
N VAL A 37 -0.43 -3.71 -5.82
CA VAL A 37 -1.13 -3.47 -7.08
C VAL A 37 -2.64 -3.31 -6.86
N CYS A 38 -3.26 -4.19 -6.07
CA CYS A 38 -4.69 -4.12 -5.77
C CYS A 38 -5.05 -2.83 -5.03
N LEU A 39 -4.26 -2.43 -4.04
CA LEU A 39 -4.47 -1.18 -3.31
C LEU A 39 -4.34 0.03 -4.22
N LEU A 40 -3.27 0.11 -5.03
CA LEU A 40 -3.06 1.21 -5.97
C LEU A 40 -4.17 1.28 -7.01
N PHE A 41 -4.64 0.13 -7.52
CA PHE A 41 -5.72 0.08 -8.48
C PHE A 41 -7.03 0.60 -7.89
N ALA A 42 -7.38 0.17 -6.66
CA ALA A 42 -8.59 0.62 -5.98
C ALA A 42 -8.57 2.14 -5.73
N ILE A 43 -7.45 2.69 -5.25
CA ILE A 43 -7.28 4.14 -5.03
C ILE A 43 -7.30 4.91 -6.34
N SER A 44 -6.63 4.39 -7.39
CA SER A 44 -6.58 5.02 -8.71
C SER A 44 -7.96 5.13 -9.36
N LEU A 45 -8.85 4.15 -9.18
CA LEU A 45 -10.23 4.19 -9.65
C LEU A 45 -10.99 5.38 -9.03
N ILE A 46 -10.84 5.61 -7.73
CA ILE A 46 -11.47 6.73 -7.02
C ILE A 46 -10.96 8.05 -7.59
N PHE A 47 -9.64 8.23 -7.63
CA PHE A 47 -9.04 9.48 -8.11
C PHE A 47 -9.30 9.74 -9.59
N ALA A 48 -9.23 8.72 -10.43
CA ALA A 48 -9.53 8.85 -11.86
C ALA A 48 -10.97 9.31 -12.12
N SER A 49 -11.92 8.89 -11.27
CA SER A 49 -13.31 9.33 -11.38
C SER A 49 -13.53 10.79 -10.97
N ILE A 50 -12.75 11.29 -10.02
CA ILE A 50 -12.93 12.62 -9.43
C ILE A 50 -12.11 13.69 -10.17
N ILE A 51 -10.94 13.33 -10.73
CA ILE A 51 -9.99 14.28 -11.32
C ILE A 51 -10.59 15.06 -12.51
N VAL A 52 -11.56 14.46 -13.21
CA VAL A 52 -12.24 15.09 -14.34
C VAL A 52 -13.01 16.35 -13.91
N PHE A 53 -13.50 16.37 -12.66
CA PHE A 53 -14.30 17.47 -12.09
C PHE A 53 -13.45 18.50 -11.35
N PHE A 54 -12.30 18.08 -10.81
CA PHE A 54 -11.44 18.92 -9.98
C PHE A 54 -10.01 18.95 -10.52
N ARG A 55 -9.64 19.99 -11.25
CA ARG A 55 -8.29 20.15 -11.84
C ARG A 55 -7.18 20.19 -10.80
N ASP A 56 -7.47 20.69 -9.60
CA ASP A 56 -6.49 20.83 -8.51
C ASP A 56 -6.29 19.53 -7.73
N LEU A 57 -7.02 18.47 -8.06
CA LEU A 57 -6.93 17.17 -7.37
C LEU A 57 -5.50 16.59 -7.43
N ASN A 58 -4.76 16.80 -8.52
CA ASN A 58 -3.37 16.35 -8.65
C ASN A 58 -2.46 16.90 -7.54
N GLN A 59 -2.65 18.16 -7.18
CA GLN A 59 -1.88 18.81 -6.12
C GLN A 59 -2.27 18.24 -4.74
N ILE A 60 -3.56 18.02 -4.53
CA ILE A 60 -4.08 17.41 -3.30
C ILE A 60 -3.55 15.98 -3.13
N ILE A 61 -3.54 15.18 -4.20
CA ILE A 61 -2.98 13.82 -4.20
C ILE A 61 -1.50 13.85 -3.77
N GLY A 62 -0.72 14.80 -4.30
CA GLY A 62 0.69 14.97 -3.92
C GLY A 62 0.87 15.21 -2.41
N ILE A 63 0.03 16.06 -1.83
CA ILE A 63 0.03 16.34 -0.38
C ILE A 63 -0.37 15.09 0.42
N ILE A 64 -1.43 14.38 0.00
CA ILE A 64 -1.88 13.15 0.66
C ILE A 64 -0.78 12.08 0.64
N LEU A 65 -0.09 11.91 -0.49
CA LEU A 65 1.01 10.96 -0.60
C LEU A 65 2.18 11.34 0.31
N LEU A 66 2.51 12.63 0.42
CA LEU A 66 3.56 13.12 1.31
C LEU A 66 3.21 12.85 2.79
N ILE A 67 1.98 13.18 3.21
CA ILE A 67 1.49 12.90 4.56
C ILE A 67 1.46 11.39 4.81
N GLY A 68 0.99 10.61 3.83
CA GLY A 68 0.95 9.14 3.91
C GLY A 68 2.34 8.52 4.07
N MET A 69 3.35 9.05 3.39
CA MET A 69 4.74 8.60 3.51
C MET A 69 5.29 8.83 4.92
N TRP A 70 5.06 10.02 5.49
CA TRP A 70 5.49 10.33 6.86
C TRP A 70 4.66 9.63 7.94
N GLY A 71 3.37 9.44 7.67
CA GLY A 71 2.44 8.73 8.56
C GLY A 71 2.62 7.20 8.54
N THR A 72 3.38 6.66 7.58
CA THR A 72 3.72 5.24 7.55
C THR A 72 5.12 5.03 8.11
N PRO A 73 5.34 4.06 9.01
CA PRO A 73 6.66 3.79 9.62
C PRO A 73 7.59 3.09 8.62
N ILE A 74 8.01 3.82 7.57
CA ILE A 74 8.95 3.33 6.57
C ILE A 74 10.39 3.55 7.06
N ALA A 75 10.70 4.79 7.44
CA ALA A 75 12.04 5.21 7.87
C ALA A 75 12.28 5.09 9.38
N TRP A 76 11.23 4.84 10.16
CA TRP A 76 11.28 4.73 11.62
C TRP A 76 10.57 3.47 12.11
N ASN A 77 10.84 3.03 13.34
CA ASN A 77 10.25 1.81 13.88
C ASN A 77 9.03 2.14 14.75
N VAL A 78 7.97 1.36 14.63
CA VAL A 78 6.74 1.49 15.43
C VAL A 78 7.04 1.39 16.94
N SER A 79 8.06 0.62 17.33
CA SER A 79 8.48 0.49 18.73
C SER A 79 8.97 1.79 19.39
N ALA A 80 9.25 2.84 18.60
CA ALA A 80 9.59 4.17 19.14
C ALA A 80 8.39 4.92 19.71
N PHE A 81 7.16 4.42 19.47
CA PHE A 81 5.91 5.06 19.91
C PHE A 81 5.21 4.21 20.98
N PRO A 82 4.39 4.84 21.85
CA PRO A 82 3.59 4.14 22.85
C PRO A 82 2.66 3.12 22.21
N GLU A 83 2.40 2.00 22.88
CA GLU A 83 1.54 0.92 22.37
C GLU A 83 0.13 1.39 21.98
N SER A 84 -0.39 2.42 22.65
CA SER A 84 -1.68 3.05 22.32
C SER A 84 -1.74 3.62 20.91
N MET A 85 -0.61 4.03 20.34
CA MET A 85 -0.54 4.57 18.97
C MET A 85 -0.39 3.48 17.91
N HIS A 86 0.04 2.27 18.26
CA HIS A 86 0.22 1.17 17.32
C HIS A 86 -1.08 0.81 16.58
N PHE A 87 -2.23 1.00 17.24
CA PHE A 87 -3.53 0.76 16.61
C PHE A 87 -3.76 1.68 15.40
N TYR A 88 -3.44 2.98 15.51
CA TYR A 88 -3.63 3.94 14.42
C TYR A 88 -2.76 3.63 13.21
N PHE A 89 -1.52 3.17 13.43
CA PHE A 89 -0.66 2.75 12.32
C PHE A 89 -1.20 1.52 11.60
N LYS A 90 -1.77 0.57 12.34
CA LYS A 90 -2.37 -0.65 11.79
C LYS A 90 -3.62 -0.39 10.93
N LEU A 91 -4.27 0.76 11.10
CA LEU A 91 -5.40 1.17 10.25
C LEU A 91 -4.94 1.60 8.83
N ASN A 92 -3.67 1.99 8.69
CA ASN A 92 -3.14 2.39 7.39
C ASN A 92 -2.83 1.12 6.54
N PRO A 93 -3.47 0.94 5.36
CA PRO A 93 -3.21 -0.24 4.52
C PRO A 93 -1.78 -0.29 3.98
N VAL A 94 -1.13 0.86 3.80
CA VAL A 94 0.27 0.92 3.38
C VAL A 94 1.19 0.35 4.46
N PHE A 95 0.84 0.52 5.74
CA PHE A 95 1.56 -0.07 6.86
C PHE A 95 1.63 -1.60 6.75
N TYR A 96 0.52 -2.26 6.41
CA TYR A 96 0.48 -3.71 6.23
C TYR A 96 1.48 -4.19 5.16
N ILE A 97 1.55 -3.47 4.03
CA ILE A 97 2.47 -3.79 2.93
C ILE A 97 3.93 -3.60 3.38
N VAL A 98 4.25 -2.45 4.01
CA VAL A 98 5.61 -2.14 4.49
C VAL A 98 6.09 -3.14 5.53
N GLU A 99 5.25 -3.47 6.52
CA GLU A 99 5.55 -4.51 7.51
C GLU A 99 5.70 -5.87 6.84
N GLY A 100 4.90 -6.19 5.84
CA GLY A 100 5.00 -7.43 5.10
C GLY A 100 6.33 -7.60 4.35
N TYR A 101 6.83 -6.55 3.74
CA TYR A 101 8.18 -6.57 3.16
C TYR A 101 9.25 -6.72 4.25
N ARG A 102 9.11 -6.04 5.40
CA ARG A 102 10.03 -6.16 6.54
C ARG A 102 10.01 -7.57 7.13
N ASP A 103 8.82 -8.17 7.26
CA ASP A 103 8.64 -9.56 7.69
C ASP A 103 9.31 -10.54 6.71
N SER A 104 9.25 -10.26 5.41
CA SER A 104 9.83 -11.12 4.39
C SER A 104 11.35 -11.09 4.39
N PHE A 105 11.96 -9.90 4.53
CA PHE A 105 13.40 -9.73 4.42
C PHE A 105 14.15 -9.91 5.75
N VAL A 106 13.55 -9.46 6.87
CA VAL A 106 14.27 -9.30 8.15
C VAL A 106 13.68 -10.17 9.26
N GLN A 107 12.36 -10.07 9.51
CA GLN A 107 11.74 -10.71 10.67
C GLN A 107 11.40 -12.19 10.45
N GLN A 108 11.36 -12.66 9.21
CA GLN A 108 11.06 -14.04 8.84
C GLN A 108 9.72 -14.54 9.41
N VAL A 109 8.66 -13.74 9.27
CA VAL A 109 7.30 -14.04 9.72
C VAL A 109 6.40 -14.23 8.51
N TRP A 110 5.55 -15.28 8.51
CA TRP A 110 4.59 -15.52 7.45
C TRP A 110 3.36 -14.60 7.58
N PHE A 111 2.77 -14.18 6.43
CA PHE A 111 1.59 -13.30 6.40
C PHE A 111 0.37 -13.93 7.10
N TRP A 112 0.21 -15.25 7.11
CA TRP A 112 -0.89 -15.92 7.80
C TRP A 112 -0.78 -15.88 9.32
N ASN A 113 0.39 -15.64 9.89
CA ASN A 113 0.54 -15.44 11.33
C ASN A 113 -0.11 -14.12 11.80
N LYS A 114 -0.30 -13.18 10.85
CA LYS A 114 -0.97 -11.88 11.07
C LYS A 114 -2.35 -11.84 10.41
N TYR A 115 -3.14 -12.93 10.49
CA TYR A 115 -4.39 -13.11 9.74
C TYR A 115 -5.39 -11.96 9.96
N ASN A 116 -5.48 -11.38 11.16
CA ASN A 116 -6.36 -10.24 11.44
C ASN A 116 -6.01 -9.01 10.58
N GLN A 117 -4.72 -8.71 10.41
CA GLN A 117 -4.27 -7.59 9.57
C GLN A 117 -4.46 -7.91 8.09
N THR A 118 -4.23 -9.15 7.69
CA THR A 118 -4.48 -9.63 6.33
C THR A 118 -5.95 -9.51 5.97
N ALA A 119 -6.85 -9.98 6.84
CA ALA A 119 -8.30 -9.87 6.62
C ALA A 119 -8.75 -8.39 6.55
N TYR A 120 -8.28 -7.56 7.49
CA TYR A 120 -8.55 -6.13 7.48
C TYR A 120 -8.12 -5.47 6.16
N PHE A 121 -6.90 -5.75 5.71
CA PHE A 121 -6.36 -5.22 4.46
C PHE A 121 -7.25 -5.54 3.25
N TRP A 122 -7.62 -6.82 3.07
CA TRP A 122 -8.44 -7.25 1.94
C TRP A 122 -9.87 -6.71 2.00
N VAL A 123 -10.47 -6.62 3.18
CA VAL A 123 -11.79 -5.98 3.36
C VAL A 123 -11.71 -4.51 2.99
N LEU A 124 -10.69 -3.79 3.45
CA LEU A 124 -10.51 -2.38 3.14
C LEU A 124 -10.27 -2.14 1.65
N VAL A 125 -9.41 -2.93 1.00
CA VAL A 125 -9.18 -2.86 -0.46
C VAL A 125 -10.47 -3.14 -1.23
N GLY A 126 -11.25 -4.14 -0.80
CA GLY A 126 -12.57 -4.44 -1.39
C GLY A 126 -13.54 -3.27 -1.28
N ILE A 127 -13.63 -2.64 -0.11
CA ILE A 127 -14.47 -1.44 0.09
C ILE A 127 -14.00 -0.30 -0.81
N LEU A 128 -12.69 -0.01 -0.86
CA LEU A 128 -12.15 1.04 -1.73
C LEU A 128 -12.45 0.77 -3.20
N PHE A 129 -12.35 -0.48 -3.63
CA PHE A 129 -12.68 -0.87 -5.00
C PHE A 129 -14.16 -0.65 -5.32
N LEU A 130 -15.08 -1.07 -4.43
CA LEU A 130 -16.52 -0.86 -4.59
C LEU A 130 -16.88 0.63 -4.64
N VAL A 131 -16.27 1.43 -3.77
CA VAL A 131 -16.44 2.88 -3.76
C VAL A 131 -15.93 3.49 -5.07
N GLY A 132 -14.75 3.08 -5.55
CA GLY A 132 -14.20 3.55 -6.82
C GLY A 132 -15.07 3.17 -8.01
N ALA A 133 -15.57 1.94 -8.07
CA ALA A 133 -16.46 1.47 -9.11
C ALA A 133 -17.80 2.24 -9.09
N PHE A 134 -18.36 2.50 -7.90
CA PHE A 134 -19.56 3.29 -7.74
C PHE A 134 -19.39 4.73 -8.25
N PHE A 135 -18.30 5.39 -7.90
CA PHE A 135 -17.99 6.74 -8.41
C PHE A 135 -17.81 6.74 -9.92
N TYR A 136 -17.08 5.77 -10.45
CA TYR A 136 -16.87 5.63 -11.88
C TYR A 136 -18.21 5.48 -12.64
N ASP A 137 -19.07 4.59 -12.18
CA ASP A 137 -20.37 4.34 -12.83
C ASP A 137 -21.31 5.55 -12.77
N ARG A 138 -21.29 6.29 -11.69
CA ARG A 138 -22.10 7.51 -11.51
C ARG A 138 -21.59 8.67 -12.38
N LEU A 139 -20.29 8.81 -12.50
CA LEU A 139 -19.67 9.99 -13.11
C LEU A 139 -19.38 9.82 -14.59
N LYS A 140 -19.31 8.58 -15.10
CA LYS A 140 -19.02 8.31 -16.52
C LYS A 140 -19.95 8.99 -17.51
N GLN A 141 -21.22 9.19 -17.15
CA GLN A 141 -22.20 9.87 -18.00
C GLN A 141 -21.92 11.36 -18.15
N SER A 142 -21.34 11.98 -17.12
CA SER A 142 -20.98 13.40 -17.14
C SER A 142 -19.60 13.67 -17.76
N PHE A 143 -18.79 12.64 -18.03
CA PHE A 143 -17.46 12.83 -18.63
C PHE A 143 -17.54 13.44 -20.03
N ALA A 144 -18.59 13.11 -20.81
CA ALA A 144 -18.77 13.65 -22.16
C ALA A 144 -19.09 15.17 -22.18
N ASP A 145 -19.58 15.71 -21.07
CA ASP A 145 -19.94 17.14 -20.95
C ASP A 145 -18.74 18.00 -20.51
N PHE A 146 -17.67 17.40 -20.02
CA PHE A 146 -16.47 18.08 -19.47
C PHE A 146 -15.20 17.89 -20.28
N LEU A 147 -15.20 17.04 -21.33
CA LEU A 147 -14.13 16.83 -22.29
C LEU A 147 -14.40 17.58 -23.58
#